data_dfc2a6c386c512e4f220bbe7ecfd48ad
#
_entry.id   dfc2a6c386c512e4f220bbe7ecfd48ad
#
_cell.length_a   1.000
_cell.length_b   1.000
_cell.length_c   1.000
_cell.angle_alpha   90.00
_cell.angle_beta   90.00
_cell.angle_gamma   90.00
#
_symmetry.space_group_name_H-M   'P 1'
#
loop_
_entity.id
_entity.type
_entity.pdbx_description
1 polymer ?
#
loop_
_entity_poly.entity_id
_entity_poly.type
_entity_poly.pdbx_seq_one_letter_code
_entity_poly.pdbx_strand_id
1 'polypeptide(L)'
;MNEVPMCLFIACSTSDNTSREYIYTILKNRLLGSHVCIDTNILDVPTNLKFCTFDDLLKCADDLQKYDSYAYGCLKKIEKIAKEYDENIELKIIYQRQHINIDQYIRRFSWDDAKYPRNRSLVDTIDVIINNITKLSDEIQIKSNILNDLKEKKKLYISKHDSNNFIHKNLNEILTPQVVNESDFMETEYITTVIAYVSKDSINDWVSNYEKFSQYVVPRSTKQFNDLIDKDGNTLWKAFVFKKFVNNFIENAKSKNFIVKPFKYDESHYNNIMESRTKIETEVIRQETFLRRMCLAAFSDVFIAFIHINILRVFCESVLRFGVPPNFASFSIRINGESKEKKVRKKLYDIFSTTDSIGKNYLK
;
A
#
# COMPACT_ATOMS: atom_id res chain seq x y z
N MET A 1 23.62 -10.99 2.79
CA MET A 1 22.18 -11.26 2.65
C MET A 1 21.71 -11.83 3.97
N ASN A 2 20.89 -11.09 4.74
CA ASN A 2 20.31 -11.63 5.95
C ASN A 2 19.23 -12.63 5.51
N GLU A 3 19.50 -13.93 5.74
CA GLU A 3 18.52 -14.99 5.49
C GLU A 3 17.26 -14.74 6.33
N VAL A 4 16.09 -14.82 5.71
CA VAL A 4 14.81 -14.61 6.40
C VAL A 4 14.64 -15.73 7.45
N PRO A 5 14.38 -15.39 8.72
CA PRO A 5 14.15 -16.39 9.74
C PRO A 5 12.89 -17.20 9.43
N MET A 6 13.02 -18.53 9.47
CA MET A 6 11.94 -19.49 9.24
C MET A 6 11.57 -20.14 10.55
N CYS A 7 10.29 -20.42 10.75
CA CYS A 7 9.79 -21.14 11.91
C CYS A 7 9.17 -22.47 11.48
N LEU A 8 9.63 -23.57 12.06
CA LEU A 8 9.03 -24.90 11.90
C LEU A 8 8.17 -25.21 13.12
N PHE A 9 6.95 -25.67 12.87
CA PHE A 9 6.10 -26.24 13.91
C PHE A 9 6.16 -27.75 13.81
N ILE A 10 6.44 -28.41 14.91
CA ILE A 10 6.54 -29.86 14.99
C ILE A 10 5.67 -30.39 16.12
N ALA A 11 5.19 -31.62 15.96
CA ALA A 11 4.51 -32.36 17.00
C ALA A 11 5.12 -33.75 17.14
N CYS A 12 5.17 -34.27 18.34
CA CYS A 12 5.61 -35.63 18.63
C CYS A 12 4.69 -36.28 19.66
N SER A 13 4.52 -37.59 19.56
CA SER A 13 3.74 -38.36 20.53
C SER A 13 4.33 -38.25 21.92
N THR A 14 3.48 -38.17 22.92
CA THR A 14 3.84 -38.27 24.33
C THR A 14 3.33 -39.58 24.87
N SER A 15 4.11 -40.25 25.75
CA SER A 15 3.71 -41.44 26.47
C SER A 15 3.75 -41.12 27.97
N ASP A 16 3.19 -42.01 28.79
CA ASP A 16 3.15 -41.85 30.25
C ASP A 16 4.52 -41.60 30.89
N ASN A 17 5.60 -42.02 30.21
CA ASN A 17 6.98 -41.83 30.64
C ASN A 17 7.74 -40.67 30.00
N THR A 18 7.12 -39.95 29.05
CA THR A 18 7.78 -38.83 28.33
C THR A 18 6.96 -37.56 28.46
N SER A 19 7.37 -36.72 29.45
CA SER A 19 6.71 -35.42 29.63
C SER A 19 7.08 -34.42 28.51
N ARG A 20 6.23 -33.45 28.27
CA ARG A 20 6.44 -32.34 27.34
C ARG A 20 7.75 -31.60 27.66
N GLU A 21 8.05 -31.39 28.93
CA GLU A 21 9.23 -30.69 29.41
C GLU A 21 10.51 -31.50 29.16
N TYR A 22 10.43 -32.82 29.28
CA TYR A 22 11.56 -33.72 29.00
C TYR A 22 11.95 -33.64 27.51
N ILE A 23 10.96 -33.75 26.59
CA ILE A 23 11.18 -33.65 25.17
C ILE A 23 11.75 -32.25 24.82
N TYR A 24 11.21 -31.19 25.42
CA TYR A 24 11.71 -29.83 25.25
C TYR A 24 13.19 -29.70 25.61
N THR A 25 13.57 -30.27 26.72
CA THR A 25 14.97 -30.25 27.21
C THR A 25 15.91 -30.96 26.22
N ILE A 26 15.49 -32.12 25.68
CA ILE A 26 16.26 -32.84 24.68
C ILE A 26 16.41 -32.01 23.39
N LEU A 27 15.31 -31.47 22.88
CA LEU A 27 15.32 -30.63 21.67
C LEU A 27 16.23 -29.41 21.86
N LYS A 28 16.08 -28.73 22.99
CA LYS A 28 16.87 -27.54 23.32
C LYS A 28 18.38 -27.87 23.34
N ASN A 29 18.78 -28.90 24.09
CA ASN A 29 20.18 -29.26 24.21
C ASN A 29 20.83 -29.72 22.89
N ARG A 30 20.12 -30.54 22.11
CA ARG A 30 20.66 -31.12 20.88
C ARG A 30 20.59 -30.15 19.67
N LEU A 31 19.59 -29.29 19.60
CA LEU A 31 19.44 -28.34 18.47
C LEU A 31 20.24 -27.05 18.72
N LEU A 32 20.14 -26.44 19.89
CA LEU A 32 20.88 -25.21 20.20
C LEU A 32 22.38 -25.49 20.32
N GLY A 33 22.78 -26.57 20.99
CA GLY A 33 24.19 -26.94 21.11
C GLY A 33 24.90 -27.19 19.78
N SER A 34 24.17 -27.36 18.71
CA SER A 34 24.69 -27.58 17.36
C SER A 34 24.67 -26.36 16.44
N HIS A 35 24.24 -25.20 16.93
CA HIS A 35 24.11 -23.95 16.19
C HIS A 35 23.28 -24.05 14.89
N VAL A 36 22.38 -25.03 14.80
CA VAL A 36 21.55 -25.25 13.63
C VAL A 36 20.25 -24.50 13.70
N CYS A 37 19.72 -24.29 14.90
CA CYS A 37 18.56 -23.44 15.15
C CYS A 37 18.91 -22.24 16.03
N ILE A 38 18.07 -21.21 15.97
CA ILE A 38 18.23 -20.00 16.78
C ILE A 38 17.57 -20.19 18.14
N ASP A 39 16.38 -20.80 18.13
CA ASP A 39 15.54 -20.92 19.32
C ASP A 39 14.52 -22.07 19.18
N THR A 40 14.12 -22.63 20.31
CA THR A 40 13.06 -23.64 20.41
C THR A 40 12.13 -23.28 21.55
N ASN A 41 10.82 -23.32 21.31
CA ASN A 41 9.83 -23.03 22.33
C ASN A 41 8.72 -24.08 22.33
N ILE A 42 8.10 -24.25 23.47
CA ILE A 42 6.89 -25.05 23.59
C ILE A 42 5.75 -24.31 22.89
N LEU A 43 4.99 -25.01 22.07
CA LEU A 43 3.87 -24.45 21.34
C LEU A 43 2.57 -24.90 22.02
N ASP A 44 1.69 -23.93 22.29
CA ASP A 44 0.38 -24.20 22.88
C ASP A 44 -0.63 -24.53 21.80
N VAL A 45 -0.80 -25.83 21.53
CA VAL A 45 -1.82 -26.35 20.59
C VAL A 45 -3.00 -26.83 21.40
N PRO A 46 -4.23 -26.34 21.16
CA PRO A 46 -5.41 -26.81 21.86
C PRO A 46 -5.70 -28.26 21.48
N THR A 47 -5.76 -29.16 22.48
CA THR A 47 -6.00 -30.59 22.26
C THR A 47 -7.49 -30.97 22.28
N ASN A 48 -8.35 -30.02 22.66
CA ASN A 48 -9.80 -30.25 22.88
C ASN A 48 -10.70 -29.59 21.84
N LEU A 49 -10.18 -29.36 20.62
CA LEU A 49 -10.99 -28.86 19.50
C LEU A 49 -11.98 -29.92 19.04
N LYS A 50 -13.23 -29.50 18.76
CA LYS A 50 -14.30 -30.42 18.32
C LYS A 50 -14.22 -30.67 16.82
N PHE A 51 -14.24 -31.94 16.43
CA PHE A 51 -14.42 -32.37 15.03
C PHE A 51 -15.43 -33.51 15.00
N CYS A 52 -16.10 -33.73 13.84
CA CYS A 52 -17.19 -34.72 13.74
C CYS A 52 -16.65 -36.11 13.39
N THR A 53 -15.96 -36.22 12.26
CA THR A 53 -15.45 -37.48 11.74
C THR A 53 -13.97 -37.39 11.37
N PHE A 54 -13.30 -38.53 11.20
CA PHE A 54 -11.93 -38.56 10.67
C PHE A 54 -11.86 -38.09 9.22
N ASP A 55 -12.92 -38.34 8.42
CA ASP A 55 -13.01 -37.87 7.04
C ASP A 55 -13.11 -36.35 6.98
N ASP A 56 -13.86 -35.74 7.91
CA ASP A 56 -13.89 -34.24 8.03
C ASP A 56 -12.52 -33.70 8.45
N LEU A 57 -11.83 -34.39 9.35
CA LEU A 57 -10.50 -34.00 9.79
C LEU A 57 -9.47 -34.04 8.64
N LEU A 58 -9.56 -35.10 7.80
CA LEU A 58 -8.71 -35.22 6.61
C LEU A 58 -8.96 -34.08 5.62
N LYS A 59 -10.23 -33.76 5.32
CA LYS A 59 -10.61 -32.64 4.48
C LYS A 59 -10.08 -31.30 5.05
N CYS A 60 -10.25 -31.10 6.37
CA CYS A 60 -9.71 -29.92 7.03
C CYS A 60 -8.19 -29.82 6.89
N ALA A 61 -7.45 -30.92 6.99
CA ALA A 61 -6.00 -30.92 6.82
C ALA A 61 -5.59 -30.49 5.39
N ASP A 62 -6.28 -31.01 4.38
CA ASP A 62 -6.05 -30.65 2.98
C ASP A 62 -6.41 -29.18 2.69
N ASP A 63 -7.52 -28.69 3.23
CA ASP A 63 -7.94 -27.31 3.05
C ASP A 63 -7.04 -26.33 3.81
N LEU A 64 -6.59 -26.68 5.02
CA LEU A 64 -5.63 -25.88 5.78
C LEU A 64 -4.30 -25.70 5.05
N GLN A 65 -3.86 -26.68 4.24
CA GLN A 65 -2.67 -26.53 3.41
C GLN A 65 -2.85 -25.46 2.32
N LYS A 66 -4.03 -25.40 1.71
CA LYS A 66 -4.37 -24.35 0.72
C LYS A 66 -4.49 -22.99 1.39
N TYR A 67 -5.14 -22.95 2.56
CA TYR A 67 -5.36 -21.74 3.33
C TYR A 67 -4.08 -21.14 3.92
N ASP A 68 -3.11 -21.98 4.28
CA ASP A 68 -1.77 -21.56 4.67
C ASP A 68 -1.09 -20.74 3.55
N SER A 69 -1.08 -21.29 2.33
CA SER A 69 -0.53 -20.60 1.15
C SER A 69 -1.29 -19.33 0.81
N TYR A 70 -2.62 -19.33 0.93
CA TYR A 70 -3.47 -18.17 0.70
C TYR A 70 -3.20 -17.06 1.71
N ALA A 71 -3.19 -17.38 3.00
CA ALA A 71 -2.93 -16.42 4.08
C ALA A 71 -1.53 -15.79 3.95
N TYR A 72 -0.52 -16.61 3.62
CA TYR A 72 0.83 -16.11 3.34
C TYR A 72 0.86 -15.15 2.13
N GLY A 73 0.12 -15.47 1.06
CA GLY A 73 -0.06 -14.58 -0.10
C GLY A 73 -0.68 -13.25 0.29
N CYS A 74 -1.72 -13.26 1.14
CA CYS A 74 -2.34 -12.04 1.67
C CYS A 74 -1.37 -11.20 2.49
N LEU A 75 -0.56 -11.84 3.36
CA LEU A 75 0.49 -11.15 4.13
C LEU A 75 1.49 -10.44 3.22
N LYS A 76 2.00 -11.14 2.19
CA LYS A 76 2.93 -10.55 1.22
C LYS A 76 2.33 -9.40 0.43
N LYS A 77 1.06 -9.49 0.08
CA LYS A 77 0.32 -8.42 -0.58
C LYS A 77 0.19 -7.18 0.30
N ILE A 78 -0.18 -7.36 1.57
CA ILE A 78 -0.28 -6.27 2.55
C ILE A 78 1.10 -5.63 2.77
N GLU A 79 2.15 -6.43 2.95
CA GLU A 79 3.53 -5.98 3.09
C GLU A 79 3.98 -5.13 1.90
N LYS A 80 3.69 -5.59 0.68
CA LYS A 80 4.01 -4.87 -0.55
C LYS A 80 3.31 -3.51 -0.60
N ILE A 81 2.00 -3.47 -0.37
CA ILE A 81 1.22 -2.23 -0.35
C ILE A 81 1.76 -1.28 0.73
N ALA A 82 2.08 -1.77 1.93
CA ALA A 82 2.63 -0.94 2.99
C ALA A 82 3.98 -0.32 2.61
N LYS A 83 4.87 -1.08 1.98
CA LYS A 83 6.19 -0.62 1.52
C LYS A 83 6.14 0.35 0.35
N GLU A 84 5.11 0.33 -0.47
CA GLU A 84 4.90 1.31 -1.54
C GLU A 84 4.73 2.74 -0.99
N TYR A 85 4.25 2.87 0.25
CA TYR A 85 4.04 4.17 0.91
C TYR A 85 5.12 4.55 1.92
N ASP A 86 5.86 3.58 2.43
CA ASP A 86 6.94 3.79 3.38
C ASP A 86 7.91 2.60 3.30
N GLU A 87 9.02 2.78 2.60
CA GLU A 87 10.04 1.73 2.40
C GLU A 87 10.64 1.21 3.72
N ASN A 88 10.67 2.05 4.76
CA ASN A 88 11.24 1.73 6.07
C ASN A 88 10.18 1.27 7.07
N ILE A 89 8.96 0.97 6.63
CA ILE A 89 7.88 0.57 7.53
C ILE A 89 8.24 -0.73 8.26
N GLU A 90 8.25 -0.68 9.57
CA GLU A 90 8.39 -1.87 10.42
C GLU A 90 7.00 -2.47 10.69
N LEU A 91 6.75 -3.65 10.13
CA LEU A 91 5.53 -4.41 10.38
C LEU A 91 5.63 -5.14 11.72
N LYS A 92 4.86 -4.69 12.69
CA LYS A 92 4.80 -5.24 14.06
C LYS A 92 3.45 -5.89 14.32
N ILE A 93 3.44 -6.84 15.23
CA ILE A 93 2.22 -7.51 15.69
C ILE A 93 1.64 -6.74 16.87
N ILE A 94 0.35 -6.42 16.80
CA ILE A 94 -0.37 -5.81 17.93
C ILE A 94 -0.93 -6.94 18.80
N TYR A 95 -0.27 -7.20 19.91
CA TYR A 95 -0.67 -8.24 20.85
C TYR A 95 -0.82 -7.66 22.26
N GLN A 96 -1.96 -7.89 22.89
CA GLN A 96 -2.29 -7.33 24.20
C GLN A 96 -2.03 -5.81 24.33
N ARG A 97 -2.42 -5.05 23.29
CA ARG A 97 -2.22 -3.59 23.16
C ARG A 97 -0.76 -3.13 23.08
N GLN A 98 0.18 -4.06 22.85
CA GLN A 98 1.60 -3.76 22.66
C GLN A 98 2.03 -4.09 21.24
N HIS A 99 2.94 -3.28 20.70
CA HIS A 99 3.58 -3.56 19.41
C HIS A 99 4.81 -4.44 19.67
N ILE A 100 4.73 -5.70 19.27
CA ILE A 100 5.82 -6.67 19.43
C ILE A 100 6.32 -7.15 18.07
N ASN A 101 7.55 -7.63 18.02
CA ASN A 101 8.11 -8.23 16.82
C ASN A 101 7.52 -9.63 16.58
N ILE A 102 7.54 -10.07 15.33
CA ILE A 102 7.06 -11.39 14.90
C ILE A 102 7.67 -12.51 15.78
N ASP A 103 8.98 -12.46 16.02
CA ASP A 103 9.68 -13.44 16.85
C ASP A 103 9.15 -13.50 18.29
N GLN A 104 8.87 -12.34 18.87
CA GLN A 104 8.33 -12.25 20.23
C GLN A 104 6.90 -12.80 20.31
N TYR A 105 6.10 -12.56 19.26
CA TYR A 105 4.75 -13.10 19.19
C TYR A 105 4.77 -14.63 19.11
N ILE A 106 5.58 -15.23 18.25
CA ILE A 106 5.68 -16.69 18.10
C ILE A 106 6.14 -17.35 19.42
N ARG A 107 7.08 -16.73 20.13
CA ARG A 107 7.53 -17.23 21.44
C ARG A 107 6.47 -17.19 22.54
N ARG A 108 5.61 -16.18 22.49
CA ARG A 108 4.55 -15.95 23.48
C ARG A 108 3.18 -16.41 22.98
N PHE A 109 3.17 -17.16 21.90
CA PHE A 109 1.91 -17.61 21.31
C PHE A 109 1.09 -18.39 22.35
N SER A 110 -0.16 -17.96 22.48
CA SER A 110 -1.21 -18.73 23.16
C SER A 110 -2.44 -18.70 22.28
N TRP A 111 -3.23 -19.77 22.34
CA TRP A 111 -4.48 -19.85 21.59
C TRP A 111 -5.44 -18.73 22.05
N ASP A 112 -6.04 -18.03 21.09
CA ASP A 112 -7.00 -16.95 21.37
C ASP A 112 -8.41 -17.51 21.53
N ASP A 113 -8.75 -17.91 22.76
CA ASP A 113 -10.08 -18.45 23.08
C ASP A 113 -11.20 -17.40 22.94
N ALA A 114 -10.90 -16.12 23.01
CA ALA A 114 -11.88 -15.05 22.83
C ALA A 114 -12.29 -14.92 21.36
N LYS A 115 -11.34 -15.01 20.44
CA LYS A 115 -11.56 -14.89 19.02
C LYS A 115 -11.97 -16.24 18.38
N TYR A 116 -11.40 -17.35 18.87
CA TYR A 116 -11.59 -18.70 18.37
C TYR A 116 -11.93 -19.67 19.50
N PRO A 117 -13.17 -19.66 20.00
CA PRO A 117 -13.58 -20.51 21.14
C PRO A 117 -13.42 -21.99 20.84
N ARG A 118 -12.83 -22.75 21.77
CA ARG A 118 -12.57 -24.22 21.63
C ARG A 118 -13.83 -25.08 21.56
N ASN A 119 -14.97 -24.56 21.98
CA ASN A 119 -16.28 -25.26 21.90
C ASN A 119 -16.90 -25.23 20.50
N ARG A 120 -16.37 -24.40 19.61
CA ARG A 120 -16.79 -24.33 18.19
C ARG A 120 -16.24 -25.51 17.41
N SER A 121 -16.93 -25.90 16.31
CA SER A 121 -16.39 -26.94 15.44
C SER A 121 -15.11 -26.46 14.73
N LEU A 122 -14.25 -27.42 14.39
CA LEU A 122 -13.00 -27.13 13.66
C LEU A 122 -13.28 -26.45 12.32
N VAL A 123 -14.27 -26.95 11.57
CA VAL A 123 -14.69 -26.38 10.26
C VAL A 123 -15.13 -24.92 10.42
N ASP A 124 -16.07 -24.67 11.35
CA ASP A 124 -16.54 -23.29 11.58
C ASP A 124 -15.42 -22.34 12.01
N THR A 125 -14.43 -22.84 12.75
CA THR A 125 -13.28 -22.04 13.19
C THR A 125 -12.39 -21.68 12.00
N ILE A 126 -12.12 -22.63 11.12
CA ILE A 126 -11.37 -22.42 9.87
C ILE A 126 -12.09 -21.37 9.00
N ASP A 127 -13.39 -21.52 8.81
CA ASP A 127 -14.20 -20.61 7.98
C ASP A 127 -14.16 -19.18 8.52
N VAL A 128 -14.29 -19.02 9.84
CA VAL A 128 -14.18 -17.69 10.47
C VAL A 128 -12.81 -17.07 10.24
N ILE A 129 -11.74 -17.85 10.38
CA ILE A 129 -10.37 -17.35 10.15
C ILE A 129 -10.20 -16.88 8.70
N ILE A 130 -10.60 -17.73 7.74
CA ILE A 130 -10.43 -17.44 6.31
C ILE A 130 -11.27 -16.25 5.86
N ASN A 131 -12.54 -16.20 6.29
CA ASN A 131 -13.42 -15.07 5.98
C ASN A 131 -12.85 -13.74 6.51
N ASN A 132 -12.25 -13.73 7.70
CA ASN A 132 -11.59 -12.55 8.24
C ASN A 132 -10.36 -12.13 7.42
N ILE A 133 -9.51 -13.08 7.02
CA ILE A 133 -8.33 -12.80 6.18
C ILE A 133 -8.77 -12.22 4.83
N THR A 134 -9.74 -12.85 4.18
CA THR A 134 -10.27 -12.42 2.88
C THR A 134 -10.83 -11.01 2.97
N LYS A 135 -11.69 -10.76 3.95
CA LYS A 135 -12.29 -9.43 4.18
C LYS A 135 -11.23 -8.35 4.34
N LEU A 136 -10.23 -8.56 5.20
CA LEU A 136 -9.15 -7.59 5.42
C LEU A 136 -8.31 -7.37 4.15
N SER A 137 -7.99 -8.42 3.42
CA SER A 137 -7.24 -8.34 2.16
C SER A 137 -7.99 -7.53 1.10
N ASP A 138 -9.30 -7.78 0.95
CA ASP A 138 -10.15 -7.11 -0.03
C ASP A 138 -10.36 -5.63 0.33
N GLU A 139 -10.59 -5.32 1.61
CA GLU A 139 -10.72 -3.94 2.09
C GLU A 139 -9.45 -3.12 1.80
N ILE A 140 -8.26 -3.67 2.04
CA ILE A 140 -7.00 -3.01 1.73
C ILE A 140 -6.85 -2.78 0.22
N GLN A 141 -7.19 -3.79 -0.60
CA GLN A 141 -7.12 -3.65 -2.05
C GLN A 141 -8.04 -2.56 -2.58
N ILE A 142 -9.28 -2.50 -2.10
CA ILE A 142 -10.25 -1.46 -2.48
C ILE A 142 -9.69 -0.08 -2.11
N LYS A 143 -9.18 0.10 -0.89
CA LYS A 143 -8.62 1.38 -0.44
C LYS A 143 -7.35 1.78 -1.22
N SER A 144 -6.50 0.81 -1.55
CA SER A 144 -5.32 1.05 -2.39
C SER A 144 -5.72 1.52 -3.79
N ASN A 145 -6.73 0.91 -4.40
CA ASN A 145 -7.23 1.31 -5.72
C ASN A 145 -7.80 2.74 -5.69
N ILE A 146 -8.62 3.08 -4.68
CA ILE A 146 -9.15 4.44 -4.50
C ILE A 146 -8.03 5.48 -4.38
N LEU A 147 -6.98 5.16 -3.63
CA LEU A 147 -5.83 6.06 -3.49
C LEU A 147 -5.06 6.23 -4.81
N ASN A 148 -4.88 5.16 -5.57
CA ASN A 148 -4.24 5.23 -6.88
C ASN A 148 -5.04 6.09 -7.85
N ASP A 149 -6.37 5.96 -7.88
CA ASP A 149 -7.27 6.80 -8.68
C ASP A 149 -7.15 8.29 -8.29
N LEU A 150 -7.04 8.57 -6.99
CA LEU A 150 -6.83 9.94 -6.50
C LEU A 150 -5.45 10.49 -6.90
N LYS A 151 -4.40 9.67 -6.86
CA LYS A 151 -3.05 10.05 -7.32
C LYS A 151 -3.02 10.31 -8.82
N GLU A 152 -3.71 9.53 -9.62
CA GLU A 152 -3.84 9.76 -11.06
C GLU A 152 -4.60 11.06 -11.34
N LYS A 153 -5.72 11.31 -10.64
CA LYS A 153 -6.43 12.59 -10.73
C LYS A 153 -5.53 13.77 -10.37
N LYS A 154 -4.77 13.67 -9.27
CA LYS A 154 -3.78 14.68 -8.90
C LYS A 154 -2.76 14.91 -10.00
N LYS A 155 -2.19 13.83 -10.57
CA LYS A 155 -1.19 13.90 -11.65
C LYS A 155 -1.77 14.56 -12.91
N LEU A 156 -2.99 14.19 -13.31
CA LEU A 156 -3.68 14.79 -14.44
C LEU A 156 -3.98 16.27 -14.20
N TYR A 157 -4.39 16.63 -12.97
CA TYR A 157 -4.62 18.01 -12.59
C TYR A 157 -3.33 18.82 -12.68
N ILE A 158 -2.24 18.34 -12.10
CA ILE A 158 -0.93 18.97 -12.16
C ILE A 158 -0.42 19.08 -13.60
N SER A 159 -0.52 18.03 -14.42
CA SER A 159 -0.03 18.06 -15.81
C SER A 159 -0.77 19.05 -16.69
N LYS A 160 -2.06 19.28 -16.43
CA LYS A 160 -2.84 20.30 -17.14
C LYS A 160 -2.43 21.73 -16.74
N HIS A 161 -1.97 21.90 -15.51
CA HIS A 161 -1.71 23.21 -14.93
C HIS A 161 -0.21 23.56 -14.83
N ASP A 162 0.70 22.60 -14.82
CA ASP A 162 2.16 22.81 -14.71
C ASP A 162 2.90 22.65 -16.04
N SER A 163 2.18 22.65 -17.19
CA SER A 163 2.88 22.70 -18.48
C SER A 163 3.72 23.96 -18.56
N ASN A 164 5.04 23.82 -18.73
CA ASN A 164 5.96 24.97 -18.77
C ASN A 164 5.85 25.81 -20.05
N ASN A 165 4.92 25.47 -20.92
CA ASN A 165 4.61 26.20 -22.14
C ASN A 165 3.33 27.01 -21.93
N PHE A 166 3.42 28.33 -22.01
CA PHE A 166 2.30 29.27 -21.82
C PHE A 166 1.11 29.01 -22.76
N ILE A 167 1.35 28.44 -23.93
CA ILE A 167 0.32 28.17 -24.96
C ILE A 167 -0.70 27.14 -24.45
N HIS A 168 -0.23 26.13 -23.70
CA HIS A 168 -1.03 25.03 -23.19
C HIS A 168 -1.59 25.25 -21.79
N LYS A 169 -1.09 26.26 -21.08
CA LYS A 169 -1.50 26.61 -19.73
C LYS A 169 -2.73 27.52 -19.72
N ASN A 170 -3.53 27.40 -18.67
CA ASN A 170 -4.63 28.32 -18.47
C ASN A 170 -4.09 29.70 -18.07
N LEU A 171 -4.53 30.76 -18.76
CA LEU A 171 -4.09 32.12 -18.49
C LEU A 171 -4.34 32.56 -17.04
N ASN A 172 -5.44 32.10 -16.41
CA ASN A 172 -5.74 32.40 -15.00
C ASN A 172 -4.74 31.82 -14.00
N GLU A 173 -3.90 30.88 -14.43
CA GLU A 173 -2.83 30.28 -13.59
C GLU A 173 -1.48 30.91 -13.84
N ILE A 174 -1.30 31.56 -14.98
CA ILE A 174 -0.10 32.30 -15.31
C ILE A 174 -0.21 33.74 -14.76
N LEU A 175 -1.36 34.37 -15.00
CA LEU A 175 -1.66 35.74 -14.58
C LEU A 175 -2.26 35.73 -13.18
N THR A 176 -1.41 35.41 -12.19
CA THR A 176 -1.81 35.30 -10.80
C THR A 176 -1.91 36.68 -10.15
N PRO A 177 -2.72 36.85 -9.08
CA PRO A 177 -2.79 38.10 -8.32
C PRO A 177 -1.46 38.59 -7.75
N GLN A 178 -0.44 37.71 -7.69
CA GLN A 178 0.92 38.06 -7.25
C GLN A 178 1.77 38.74 -8.35
N VAL A 179 1.44 38.49 -9.62
CA VAL A 179 2.20 38.93 -10.78
C VAL A 179 1.53 40.08 -11.52
N VAL A 180 0.21 40.16 -11.46
CA VAL A 180 -0.61 41.13 -12.18
C VAL A 180 -1.61 41.78 -11.25
N ASN A 181 -1.95 43.05 -11.52
CA ASN A 181 -3.00 43.79 -10.83
C ASN A 181 -4.28 43.81 -11.68
N GLU A 182 -5.43 43.92 -11.04
CA GLU A 182 -6.71 44.07 -11.73
C GLU A 182 -6.71 45.29 -12.69
N SER A 183 -6.02 46.37 -12.32
CA SER A 183 -5.80 47.57 -13.15
C SER A 183 -5.05 47.30 -14.46
N ASP A 184 -4.37 46.15 -14.59
CA ASP A 184 -3.71 45.77 -15.85
C ASP A 184 -4.68 45.28 -16.91
N PHE A 185 -5.90 45.02 -16.56
CA PHE A 185 -6.94 44.49 -17.44
C PHE A 185 -8.08 45.49 -17.58
N MET A 186 -8.65 45.53 -18.76
CA MET A 186 -9.81 46.39 -19.06
C MET A 186 -10.93 45.50 -19.55
N GLU A 187 -12.02 45.51 -18.79
CA GLU A 187 -13.26 44.82 -19.15
C GLU A 187 -14.41 45.80 -18.96
N THR A 188 -14.92 46.30 -20.07
CA THR A 188 -16.07 47.20 -20.11
C THR A 188 -17.14 46.65 -21.00
N GLU A 189 -18.26 47.38 -21.21
CA GLU A 189 -19.29 46.99 -22.13
C GLU A 189 -18.76 46.82 -23.57
N TYR A 190 -17.82 47.64 -23.99
CA TYR A 190 -17.34 47.73 -25.37
C TYR A 190 -15.91 47.21 -25.57
N ILE A 191 -15.07 47.20 -24.56
CA ILE A 191 -13.63 46.89 -24.67
C ILE A 191 -13.33 45.66 -23.78
N THR A 192 -12.48 44.78 -24.27
CA THR A 192 -11.95 43.64 -23.53
C THR A 192 -10.45 43.54 -23.69
N THR A 193 -9.81 42.84 -22.78
CA THR A 193 -8.38 42.53 -22.84
C THR A 193 -8.14 41.27 -23.63
N VAL A 194 -7.15 41.31 -24.51
CA VAL A 194 -6.62 40.10 -25.18
C VAL A 194 -5.17 39.91 -24.77
N ILE A 195 -4.80 38.62 -24.60
CA ILE A 195 -3.42 38.22 -24.25
C ILE A 195 -2.81 37.54 -25.47
N ALA A 196 -1.67 38.04 -25.90
CA ALA A 196 -0.89 37.49 -26.98
C ALA A 196 0.34 36.75 -26.46
N TYR A 197 0.62 35.60 -27.04
CA TYR A 197 1.84 34.82 -26.85
C TYR A 197 2.81 35.24 -27.96
N VAL A 198 3.92 35.85 -27.56
CA VAL A 198 4.89 36.44 -28.49
C VAL A 198 6.27 35.82 -28.24
N SER A 199 6.85 35.23 -29.29
CA SER A 199 8.21 34.71 -29.21
C SER A 199 9.21 35.84 -29.13
N LYS A 200 10.38 35.59 -28.52
CA LYS A 200 11.44 36.57 -28.35
C LYS A 200 11.83 37.26 -29.66
N ASP A 201 11.84 36.50 -30.76
CA ASP A 201 12.26 37.00 -32.09
C ASP A 201 11.18 37.85 -32.75
N SER A 202 9.91 37.72 -32.34
CA SER A 202 8.76 38.39 -32.95
C SER A 202 8.23 39.60 -32.16
N ILE A 203 8.94 40.05 -31.13
CA ILE A 203 8.49 41.13 -30.26
C ILE A 203 8.33 42.43 -31.07
N ASN A 204 9.32 42.75 -31.92
CA ASN A 204 9.29 43.99 -32.72
C ASN A 204 8.14 43.94 -33.76
N ASP A 205 7.89 42.78 -34.31
CA ASP A 205 6.78 42.57 -35.28
C ASP A 205 5.44 42.71 -34.58
N TRP A 206 5.29 42.22 -33.37
CA TRP A 206 4.09 42.40 -32.56
C TRP A 206 3.81 43.88 -32.30
N VAL A 207 4.78 44.59 -31.72
CA VAL A 207 4.63 45.99 -31.34
C VAL A 207 4.32 46.88 -32.54
N SER A 208 4.90 46.58 -33.72
CA SER A 208 4.70 47.39 -34.93
C SER A 208 3.37 47.10 -35.66
N ASN A 209 2.77 45.94 -35.46
CA ASN A 209 1.65 45.51 -36.27
C ASN A 209 0.34 45.25 -35.52
N TYR A 210 0.33 45.12 -34.14
CA TYR A 210 -0.85 44.75 -33.37
C TYR A 210 -2.06 45.69 -33.62
N GLU A 211 -1.80 47.00 -33.84
CA GLU A 211 -2.84 48.00 -34.12
C GLU A 211 -3.50 47.79 -35.51
N LYS A 212 -2.79 47.13 -36.43
CA LYS A 212 -3.28 46.89 -37.81
C LYS A 212 -4.11 45.60 -37.93
N PHE A 213 -4.15 44.75 -36.88
CA PHE A 213 -4.90 43.52 -36.91
C PHE A 213 -6.42 43.73 -36.87
N SER A 214 -6.88 44.91 -36.44
CA SER A 214 -8.28 45.28 -36.50
C SER A 214 -8.43 46.79 -36.55
N GLN A 215 -9.52 47.30 -37.14
CA GLN A 215 -9.84 48.74 -37.19
C GLN A 215 -10.06 49.37 -35.84
N TYR A 216 -10.43 48.58 -34.85
CA TYR A 216 -10.88 49.02 -33.52
C TYR A 216 -10.02 48.37 -32.43
N VAL A 217 -8.72 48.69 -32.45
CA VAL A 217 -7.75 48.38 -31.40
C VAL A 217 -7.44 49.67 -30.63
N VAL A 218 -7.32 49.61 -29.36
CA VAL A 218 -6.90 50.78 -28.55
C VAL A 218 -5.43 51.09 -28.84
N PRO A 219 -5.09 52.27 -29.40
CA PRO A 219 -3.71 52.58 -29.74
C PRO A 219 -2.83 52.62 -28.50
N ARG A 220 -1.57 52.19 -28.64
CA ARG A 220 -0.57 52.15 -27.55
C ARG A 220 -1.00 51.38 -26.31
N SER A 221 -1.96 50.43 -26.46
CA SER A 221 -2.46 49.65 -25.34
C SER A 221 -1.62 48.40 -25.04
N THR A 222 -0.74 48.00 -25.95
CA THR A 222 0.07 46.81 -25.77
C THR A 222 1.16 47.03 -24.70
N LYS A 223 1.26 46.07 -23.78
CA LYS A 223 2.27 46.05 -22.74
C LYS A 223 2.70 44.62 -22.42
N GLN A 224 3.99 44.41 -22.24
CA GLN A 224 4.55 43.14 -21.81
C GLN A 224 4.36 42.90 -20.30
N PHE A 225 4.13 41.68 -19.89
CA PHE A 225 4.28 41.25 -18.51
C PHE A 225 5.73 40.81 -18.28
N ASN A 226 6.54 41.71 -17.71
CA ASN A 226 7.99 41.60 -17.67
C ASN A 226 8.54 40.39 -16.92
N ASP A 227 7.81 39.89 -15.92
CA ASP A 227 8.25 38.80 -15.07
C ASP A 227 7.79 37.40 -15.58
N LEU A 228 7.12 37.35 -16.75
CA LEU A 228 6.57 36.14 -17.31
C LEU A 228 7.28 35.78 -18.62
N ILE A 229 8.26 34.88 -18.50
CA ILE A 229 9.01 34.31 -19.64
C ILE A 229 8.91 32.79 -19.58
N ASP A 230 8.51 32.18 -20.69
CA ASP A 230 8.47 30.73 -20.82
C ASP A 230 9.88 30.14 -21.02
N LYS A 231 10.04 28.81 -20.87
CA LYS A 231 11.30 28.10 -21.14
C LYS A 231 11.78 28.27 -22.60
N ASP A 232 10.82 28.43 -23.52
CA ASP A 232 11.10 28.66 -24.94
C ASP A 232 11.39 30.14 -25.26
N GLY A 233 11.44 31.02 -24.25
CA GLY A 233 11.65 32.46 -24.41
C GLY A 233 10.40 33.22 -24.85
N ASN A 234 9.23 32.59 -24.84
CA ASN A 234 7.97 33.28 -25.17
C ASN A 234 7.55 34.20 -24.02
N THR A 235 6.99 35.35 -24.41
CA THR A 235 6.50 36.38 -23.49
C THR A 235 5.00 36.59 -23.67
N LEU A 236 4.36 37.11 -22.63
CA LEU A 236 2.94 37.44 -22.64
C LEU A 236 2.77 38.94 -22.79
N TRP A 237 1.92 39.33 -23.71
CA TRP A 237 1.58 40.71 -24.01
C TRP A 237 0.08 40.91 -23.87
N LYS A 238 -0.34 42.02 -23.27
CA LYS A 238 -1.73 42.47 -23.26
C LYS A 238 -1.97 43.50 -24.34
N ALA A 239 -3.20 43.54 -24.87
CA ALA A 239 -3.73 44.61 -25.72
C ALA A 239 -5.22 44.77 -25.46
N PHE A 240 -5.77 45.93 -25.70
CA PHE A 240 -7.17 46.23 -25.54
C PHE A 240 -7.85 46.34 -26.90
N VAL A 241 -8.92 45.59 -27.10
CA VAL A 241 -9.64 45.47 -28.33
C VAL A 241 -11.15 45.64 -28.10
N PHE A 242 -11.85 46.24 -29.02
CA PHE A 242 -13.31 46.32 -28.94
C PHE A 242 -13.93 44.91 -29.11
N LYS A 243 -14.84 44.55 -28.19
CA LYS A 243 -15.46 43.22 -28.14
C LYS A 243 -16.02 42.75 -29.45
N LYS A 244 -16.65 43.64 -30.20
CA LYS A 244 -17.26 43.36 -31.53
C LYS A 244 -16.24 42.88 -32.56
N PHE A 245 -14.96 43.20 -32.38
CA PHE A 245 -13.91 42.95 -33.38
C PHE A 245 -12.83 42.00 -32.87
N VAL A 246 -13.01 41.38 -31.71
CA VAL A 246 -12.04 40.45 -31.12
C VAL A 246 -11.77 39.26 -32.07
N ASN A 247 -12.79 38.68 -32.67
CA ASN A 247 -12.61 37.53 -33.55
C ASN A 247 -11.78 37.91 -34.80
N ASN A 248 -12.06 39.05 -35.41
CA ASN A 248 -11.27 39.54 -36.54
C ASN A 248 -9.80 39.82 -36.12
N PHE A 249 -9.61 40.36 -34.94
CA PHE A 249 -8.27 40.58 -34.39
C PHE A 249 -7.51 39.26 -34.24
N ILE A 250 -8.15 38.23 -33.68
CA ILE A 250 -7.55 36.91 -33.46
C ILE A 250 -7.21 36.24 -34.79
N GLU A 251 -8.09 36.29 -35.78
CA GLU A 251 -7.87 35.71 -37.13
C GLU A 251 -6.69 36.40 -37.84
N ASN A 252 -6.64 37.72 -37.83
CA ASN A 252 -5.55 38.48 -38.43
C ASN A 252 -4.23 38.31 -37.69
N ALA A 253 -4.23 38.22 -36.35
CA ALA A 253 -3.03 37.90 -35.56
C ALA A 253 -2.52 36.48 -35.89
N LYS A 254 -3.44 35.50 -36.03
CA LYS A 254 -3.11 34.12 -36.40
C LYS A 254 -2.47 34.02 -37.79
N SER A 255 -2.93 34.83 -38.76
CA SER A 255 -2.32 34.88 -40.12
C SER A 255 -0.85 35.34 -40.10
N LYS A 256 -0.44 36.00 -39.02
CA LYS A 256 0.93 36.42 -38.73
C LYS A 256 1.67 35.58 -37.68
N ASN A 257 1.16 34.38 -37.42
CA ASN A 257 1.68 33.40 -36.48
C ASN A 257 1.66 33.84 -34.97
N PHE A 258 0.82 34.80 -34.64
CA PHE A 258 0.60 35.16 -33.23
C PHE A 258 -0.60 34.41 -32.69
N ILE A 259 -0.43 33.85 -31.49
CA ILE A 259 -1.51 33.19 -30.72
C ILE A 259 -2.08 34.22 -29.75
N VAL A 260 -3.36 34.56 -29.95
CA VAL A 260 -4.07 35.53 -29.13
C VAL A 260 -5.30 34.90 -28.51
N LYS A 261 -5.54 35.14 -27.22
CA LYS A 261 -6.72 34.66 -26.50
C LYS A 261 -7.41 35.82 -25.81
N PRO A 262 -8.75 35.93 -25.83
CA PRO A 262 -9.46 36.87 -25.01
C PRO A 262 -9.28 36.46 -23.55
N PHE A 263 -9.15 37.43 -22.67
CA PHE A 263 -8.92 37.17 -21.27
C PHE A 263 -9.71 38.13 -20.39
N LYS A 264 -10.42 37.58 -19.43
CA LYS A 264 -11.09 38.31 -18.37
C LYS A 264 -10.43 37.93 -17.06
N TYR A 265 -9.88 38.92 -16.37
CA TYR A 265 -9.33 38.71 -15.05
C TYR A 265 -10.44 38.41 -14.04
N ASP A 266 -10.32 37.28 -13.33
CA ASP A 266 -11.26 36.86 -12.29
C ASP A 266 -10.50 36.19 -11.15
N GLU A 267 -10.29 36.95 -10.09
CA GLU A 267 -9.59 36.47 -8.90
C GLU A 267 -10.33 35.33 -8.21
N SER A 268 -11.68 35.31 -8.30
CA SER A 268 -12.47 34.25 -7.71
C SER A 268 -12.23 32.91 -8.42
N HIS A 269 -12.03 32.96 -9.72
CA HIS A 269 -11.70 31.76 -10.53
C HIS A 269 -10.32 31.19 -10.14
N TYR A 270 -9.32 32.06 -9.95
CA TYR A 270 -8.00 31.66 -9.47
C TYR A 270 -8.07 31.00 -8.09
N ASN A 271 -8.78 31.65 -7.15
CA ASN A 271 -8.93 31.13 -5.79
C ASN A 271 -9.65 29.75 -5.79
N ASN A 272 -10.66 29.54 -6.63
CA ASN A 272 -11.35 28.28 -6.79
C ASN A 272 -10.42 27.16 -7.33
N ILE A 273 -9.55 27.49 -8.28
CA ILE A 273 -8.54 26.53 -8.81
C ILE A 273 -7.58 26.13 -7.69
N MET A 274 -7.04 27.11 -6.95
CA MET A 274 -6.11 26.85 -5.86
C MET A 274 -6.75 26.08 -4.71
N GLU A 275 -7.98 26.40 -4.36
CA GLU A 275 -8.73 25.63 -3.37
C GLU A 275 -8.98 24.20 -3.80
N SER A 276 -9.31 23.96 -5.06
CA SER A 276 -9.50 22.61 -5.61
C SER A 276 -8.20 21.82 -5.60
N ARG A 277 -7.06 22.46 -5.89
CA ARG A 277 -5.73 21.84 -5.82
C ARG A 277 -5.41 21.42 -4.39
N THR A 278 -5.54 22.34 -3.44
CA THR A 278 -5.26 22.06 -2.02
C THR A 278 -6.18 20.99 -1.46
N LYS A 279 -7.45 20.95 -1.85
CA LYS A 279 -8.39 19.88 -1.47
C LYS A 279 -7.95 18.51 -1.96
N ILE A 280 -7.53 18.39 -3.22
CA ILE A 280 -7.02 17.12 -3.77
C ILE A 280 -5.74 16.69 -3.06
N GLU A 281 -4.81 17.62 -2.82
CA GLU A 281 -3.55 17.31 -2.13
C GLU A 281 -3.75 16.85 -0.69
N THR A 282 -4.61 17.55 0.06
CA THR A 282 -4.92 17.18 1.44
C THR A 282 -5.64 15.84 1.51
N GLU A 283 -6.55 15.55 0.57
CA GLU A 283 -7.26 14.28 0.53
C GLU A 283 -6.32 13.10 0.20
N VAL A 284 -5.37 13.26 -0.72
CA VAL A 284 -4.34 12.24 -1.01
C VAL A 284 -3.53 11.93 0.25
N ILE A 285 -3.03 12.96 0.95
CA ILE A 285 -2.24 12.78 2.20
C ILE A 285 -3.08 12.07 3.27
N ARG A 286 -4.34 12.44 3.40
CA ARG A 286 -5.28 11.83 4.35
C ARG A 286 -5.48 10.34 4.06
N GLN A 287 -5.72 9.99 2.79
CA GLN A 287 -5.94 8.60 2.37
C GLN A 287 -4.66 7.76 2.48
N GLU A 288 -3.49 8.32 2.18
CA GLU A 288 -2.20 7.65 2.40
C GLU A 288 -1.97 7.31 3.87
N THR A 289 -2.20 8.28 4.75
CA THR A 289 -2.04 8.08 6.20
C THR A 289 -3.02 7.04 6.73
N PHE A 290 -4.27 7.06 6.24
CA PHE A 290 -5.29 6.08 6.60
C PHE A 290 -4.92 4.68 6.13
N LEU A 291 -4.54 4.52 4.86
CA LEU A 291 -4.16 3.21 4.29
C LEU A 291 -2.93 2.63 4.99
N ARG A 292 -1.93 3.47 5.31
CA ARG A 292 -0.76 3.04 6.08
C ARG A 292 -1.14 2.44 7.44
N ARG A 293 -1.99 3.13 8.20
CA ARG A 293 -2.48 2.63 9.50
C ARG A 293 -3.29 1.34 9.35
N MET A 294 -4.12 1.28 8.33
CA MET A 294 -4.91 0.10 8.01
C MET A 294 -4.03 -1.10 7.66
N CYS A 295 -2.98 -0.92 6.85
CA CYS A 295 -2.02 -1.97 6.53
C CYS A 295 -1.30 -2.50 7.78
N LEU A 296 -0.88 -1.63 8.70
CA LEU A 296 -0.23 -2.04 9.95
C LEU A 296 -1.17 -2.90 10.83
N ALA A 297 -2.42 -2.47 11.00
CA ALA A 297 -3.40 -3.22 11.77
C ALA A 297 -3.76 -4.56 11.10
N ALA A 298 -4.05 -4.53 9.81
CA ALA A 298 -4.43 -5.72 9.05
C ALA A 298 -3.27 -6.72 8.93
N PHE A 299 -2.02 -6.26 8.80
CA PHE A 299 -0.86 -7.16 8.82
C PHE A 299 -0.81 -7.94 10.13
N SER A 300 -1.00 -7.26 11.26
CA SER A 300 -1.05 -7.90 12.58
C SER A 300 -2.17 -8.95 12.66
N ASP A 301 -3.40 -8.58 12.28
CA ASP A 301 -4.55 -9.48 12.37
C ASP A 301 -4.42 -10.69 11.44
N VAL A 302 -3.96 -10.47 10.20
CA VAL A 302 -3.74 -11.55 9.23
C VAL A 302 -2.58 -12.44 9.66
N PHE A 303 -1.51 -11.89 10.26
CA PHE A 303 -0.40 -12.69 10.77
C PHE A 303 -0.84 -13.57 11.96
N ILE A 304 -1.60 -13.01 12.90
CA ILE A 304 -2.19 -13.77 14.01
C ILE A 304 -3.05 -14.90 13.47
N ALA A 305 -3.93 -14.62 12.50
CA ALA A 305 -4.78 -15.60 11.85
C ALA A 305 -3.97 -16.68 11.12
N PHE A 306 -2.90 -16.30 10.42
CA PHE A 306 -1.97 -17.21 9.75
C PHE A 306 -1.31 -18.21 10.73
N ILE A 307 -0.86 -17.73 11.88
CA ILE A 307 -0.31 -18.62 12.92
C ILE A 307 -1.39 -19.57 13.43
N HIS A 308 -2.64 -19.11 13.65
CA HIS A 308 -3.74 -20.00 14.07
C HIS A 308 -4.06 -21.07 13.02
N ILE A 309 -4.00 -20.76 11.71
CA ILE A 309 -4.12 -21.77 10.64
C ILE A 309 -3.03 -22.84 10.79
N ASN A 310 -1.79 -22.43 10.99
CA ASN A 310 -0.68 -23.36 11.16
C ASN A 310 -0.85 -24.24 12.41
N ILE A 311 -1.36 -23.67 13.51
CA ILE A 311 -1.65 -24.41 14.75
C ILE A 311 -2.77 -25.43 14.51
N LEU A 312 -3.85 -25.05 13.83
CA LEU A 312 -4.93 -25.98 13.45
C LEU A 312 -4.42 -27.11 12.55
N ARG A 313 -3.49 -26.80 11.64
CA ARG A 313 -2.85 -27.82 10.81
C ARG A 313 -2.03 -28.79 11.65
N VAL A 314 -1.22 -28.30 12.59
CA VAL A 314 -0.49 -29.15 13.53
C VAL A 314 -1.45 -30.04 14.33
N PHE A 315 -2.58 -29.51 14.80
CA PHE A 315 -3.60 -30.28 15.49
C PHE A 315 -4.17 -31.39 14.59
N CYS A 316 -4.65 -31.07 13.39
CA CYS A 316 -5.22 -32.06 12.47
C CYS A 316 -4.24 -33.17 12.13
N GLU A 317 -3.01 -32.80 11.73
CA GLU A 317 -1.97 -33.77 11.39
C GLU A 317 -1.57 -34.63 12.59
N SER A 318 -1.58 -34.07 13.81
CA SER A 318 -1.27 -34.81 15.05
C SER A 318 -2.36 -35.80 15.40
N VAL A 319 -3.65 -35.42 15.31
CA VAL A 319 -4.77 -36.32 15.59
C VAL A 319 -4.83 -37.47 14.56
N LEU A 320 -4.63 -37.14 13.27
CA LEU A 320 -4.58 -38.16 12.21
C LEU A 320 -3.43 -39.14 12.38
N ARG A 321 -2.31 -38.72 12.95
CA ARG A 321 -1.11 -39.55 13.13
C ARG A 321 -1.08 -40.30 14.45
N PHE A 322 -1.48 -39.66 15.54
CA PHE A 322 -1.36 -40.22 16.89
C PHE A 322 -2.67 -40.76 17.44
N GLY A 323 -3.80 -40.52 16.77
CA GLY A 323 -5.12 -41.01 17.18
C GLY A 323 -5.82 -40.15 18.22
N VAL A 324 -6.90 -40.70 18.80
CA VAL A 324 -7.73 -40.06 19.83
C VAL A 324 -7.72 -40.94 21.08
N PRO A 325 -7.51 -40.38 22.29
CA PRO A 325 -7.27 -38.97 22.61
C PRO A 325 -5.90 -38.50 22.09
N PRO A 326 -5.81 -37.19 21.69
CA PRO A 326 -4.57 -36.66 21.09
C PRO A 326 -3.50 -36.42 22.16
N ASN A 327 -2.59 -37.39 22.32
CA ASN A 327 -1.45 -37.29 23.25
C ASN A 327 -0.19 -36.91 22.50
N PHE A 328 0.04 -35.60 22.37
CA PHE A 328 1.22 -35.06 21.72
C PHE A 328 1.75 -33.79 22.38
N ALA A 329 3.03 -33.54 22.20
CA ALA A 329 3.68 -32.29 22.54
C ALA A 329 4.09 -31.55 21.27
N SER A 330 3.88 -30.24 21.24
CA SER A 330 4.18 -29.40 20.08
C SER A 330 5.24 -28.37 20.41
N PHE A 331 6.09 -28.07 19.43
CA PHE A 331 7.20 -27.16 19.57
C PHE A 331 7.36 -26.28 18.35
N SER A 332 7.81 -25.05 18.55
CA SER A 332 8.26 -24.15 17.50
C SER A 332 9.80 -24.11 17.47
N ILE A 333 10.38 -24.29 16.28
CA ILE A 333 11.82 -24.26 16.06
C ILE A 333 12.12 -23.14 15.08
N ARG A 334 12.91 -22.16 15.52
CA ARG A 334 13.32 -21.04 14.67
C ARG A 334 14.67 -21.32 14.03
N ILE A 335 14.71 -21.17 12.70
CA ILE A 335 15.87 -21.47 11.87
C ILE A 335 16.32 -20.19 11.16
N ASN A 336 17.63 -20.05 10.96
CA ASN A 336 18.18 -18.94 10.19
C ASN A 336 18.37 -19.39 8.74
N GLY A 337 17.33 -19.15 7.92
CA GLY A 337 17.33 -19.42 6.50
C GLY A 337 16.95 -20.84 6.07
N GLU A 338 16.45 -20.96 4.85
CA GLU A 338 16.01 -22.23 4.23
C GLU A 338 17.15 -23.24 4.09
N SER A 339 18.39 -22.76 3.92
CA SER A 339 19.57 -23.61 3.76
C SER A 339 19.81 -24.55 4.96
N LYS A 340 19.38 -24.14 6.15
CA LYS A 340 19.51 -24.93 7.38
C LYS A 340 18.33 -25.87 7.65
N GLU A 341 17.22 -25.70 6.96
CA GLU A 341 16.01 -26.52 7.17
C GLU A 341 16.31 -28.03 7.04
N LYS A 342 16.97 -28.43 5.93
CA LYS A 342 17.33 -29.83 5.70
C LYS A 342 18.21 -30.41 6.83
N LYS A 343 19.12 -29.59 7.37
CA LYS A 343 19.97 -30.01 8.48
C LYS A 343 19.17 -30.17 9.78
N VAL A 344 18.24 -29.26 10.03
CA VAL A 344 17.33 -29.36 11.21
C VAL A 344 16.46 -30.60 11.08
N ARG A 345 15.82 -30.83 9.93
CA ARG A 345 15.00 -32.02 9.69
C ARG A 345 15.79 -33.32 9.88
N LYS A 346 17.01 -33.40 9.37
CA LYS A 346 17.87 -34.58 9.59
C LYS A 346 18.18 -34.79 11.08
N LYS A 347 18.51 -33.72 11.81
CA LYS A 347 18.79 -33.83 13.25
C LYS A 347 17.55 -34.20 14.06
N LEU A 348 16.37 -33.65 13.71
CA LEU A 348 15.12 -34.06 14.33
C LEU A 348 14.86 -35.57 14.10
N TYR A 349 15.11 -36.04 12.88
CA TYR A 349 15.04 -37.46 12.59
C TYR A 349 15.98 -38.29 13.49
N ASP A 350 17.25 -37.88 13.59
CA ASP A 350 18.25 -38.55 14.44
C ASP A 350 17.85 -38.54 15.93
N ILE A 351 17.29 -37.42 16.41
CA ILE A 351 16.83 -37.27 17.79
C ILE A 351 15.69 -38.26 18.10
N PHE A 352 14.68 -38.31 17.24
CA PHE A 352 13.51 -39.14 17.46
C PHE A 352 13.75 -40.62 17.12
N SER A 353 14.66 -40.94 16.19
CA SER A 353 15.04 -42.33 15.90
C SER A 353 15.88 -42.99 16.99
N THR A 354 16.69 -42.17 17.71
CA THR A 354 17.52 -42.69 18.84
C THR A 354 16.77 -42.74 20.17
N THR A 355 15.70 -41.98 20.31
CA THR A 355 14.84 -42.01 21.50
C THR A 355 13.83 -43.15 21.46
N ASP A 356 13.81 -43.89 20.35
CA ASP A 356 12.79 -44.87 20.04
C ASP A 356 13.19 -46.35 20.27
N SER A 357 12.83 -46.79 21.38
CA SER A 357 11.93 -47.95 21.47
C SER A 357 10.46 -47.63 21.10
N ILE A 358 10.08 -46.39 20.78
CA ILE A 358 8.67 -45.91 20.68
C ILE A 358 8.28 -45.45 19.26
N GLY A 359 9.18 -45.29 18.30
CA GLY A 359 8.85 -44.52 17.09
C GLY A 359 9.23 -45.10 15.74
N LYS A 360 9.57 -46.36 15.59
CA LYS A 360 9.93 -46.94 14.27
C LYS A 360 8.84 -46.87 13.19
N ASN A 361 7.61 -46.53 13.52
CA ASN A 361 6.47 -46.55 12.59
C ASN A 361 5.99 -45.17 12.10
N TYR A 362 6.60 -44.05 12.48
CA TYR A 362 5.99 -42.72 12.31
C TYR A 362 6.80 -41.67 11.55
N LEU A 363 7.89 -42.03 10.91
CA LEU A 363 8.69 -41.14 10.08
C LEU A 363 8.78 -41.65 8.64
N LYS A 364 7.69 -41.63 7.94
CA LYS A 364 7.63 -41.74 6.47
C LYS A 364 7.03 -40.50 5.88
#